data_d4f829ee84e66b98e686f1e83745ddaf
#
_entry.id   d4f829ee84e66b98e686f1e83745ddaf
#
_cell.length_a   1.000
_cell.length_b   1.000
_cell.length_c   1.000
_cell.angle_alpha   90.00
_cell.angle_beta   90.00
_cell.angle_gamma   90.00
#
_symmetry.space_group_name_H-M   'P 1'
#
loop_
_entity.id
_entity.type
_entity.pdbx_description
1 polymer ?
#
loop_
_entity_poly.entity_id
_entity_poly.type
_entity_poly.pdbx_seq_one_letter_code
_entity_poly.pdbx_strand_id
1 'polypeptide(L)'
;MTNKSKNTTIDRLKTMSKNSRGNLVRNNLRILKYGIIGYGRNIWLSITSTFVMTLTLILLFVTVIASMILSATADRMRDKIDITIFFKPGTEVVALQEMSDIIKKDTNVKTTEYSTSEQEYNKVIEDSKKTGDAALLATLNDSDMKEAMLKSMQSTLRIKVYNADHLDNIKDIVNTNPTFKENLDTKREPTYNTNNTAIETIASWANIAKTGGFALSGIFLVISILVIFNTIRMAIYSRSEEIYMEKLVGADNHFVRGPFLVEAMISGILAGIFATILGFLTFGFAAPKLTSYDIDINEISKIIYSPSYFLVSLALILLGIIIAFTSSRLAVSKYLKRV
;
A
#
# COMPACT_ATOMS: atom_id res chain seq x y z
N MET A 1 13.55 29.35 -64.97
CA MET A 1 12.12 29.04 -64.76
C MET A 1 11.80 27.98 -63.72
N THR A 2 12.76 27.53 -62.92
CA THR A 2 12.67 26.36 -62.01
C THR A 2 12.28 26.69 -60.53
N ASN A 3 12.32 27.94 -60.11
CA ASN A 3 12.12 28.28 -58.68
C ASN A 3 10.64 28.59 -58.33
N LYS A 4 9.81 28.98 -59.30
CA LYS A 4 8.39 29.32 -59.08
C LYS A 4 7.50 28.09 -58.97
N SER A 5 7.87 26.96 -59.59
CA SER A 5 7.17 25.67 -59.54
C SER A 5 7.37 24.96 -58.19
N LYS A 6 8.55 25.05 -57.58
CA LYS A 6 8.84 24.45 -56.27
C LYS A 6 8.06 25.10 -55.12
N ASN A 7 7.90 26.43 -55.13
CA ASN A 7 7.15 27.16 -54.11
C ASN A 7 5.64 26.84 -54.14
N THR A 8 5.04 26.70 -55.30
CA THR A 8 3.64 26.32 -55.46
C THR A 8 3.35 24.90 -54.99
N THR A 9 4.27 23.97 -55.14
CA THR A 9 4.14 22.59 -54.68
C THR A 9 4.24 22.52 -53.15
N ILE A 10 5.15 23.28 -52.53
CA ILE A 10 5.31 23.36 -51.07
C ILE A 10 4.09 23.99 -50.40
N ASP A 11 3.53 25.04 -50.99
CA ASP A 11 2.32 25.68 -50.49
C ASP A 11 1.06 24.78 -50.61
N ARG A 12 0.96 24.02 -51.71
CA ARG A 12 -0.11 23.00 -51.85
C ARG A 12 0.03 21.87 -50.84
N LEU A 13 1.25 21.40 -50.55
CA LEU A 13 1.49 20.37 -49.52
C LEU A 13 1.20 20.89 -48.11
N LYS A 14 1.52 22.16 -47.81
CA LYS A 14 1.17 22.80 -46.52
C LYS A 14 -0.33 22.99 -46.36
N THR A 15 -1.05 23.41 -47.41
CA THR A 15 -2.52 23.54 -47.37
C THR A 15 -3.23 22.21 -47.30
N MET A 16 -2.75 21.16 -47.97
CA MET A 16 -3.24 19.78 -47.85
C MET A 16 -3.02 19.22 -46.44
N SER A 17 -1.83 19.42 -45.84
CA SER A 17 -1.52 19.04 -44.47
C SER A 17 -2.38 19.77 -43.44
N LYS A 18 -2.64 21.08 -43.64
CA LYS A 18 -3.49 21.87 -42.74
C LYS A 18 -4.98 21.46 -42.84
N ASN A 19 -5.49 21.17 -44.02
CA ASN A 19 -6.84 20.66 -44.25
C ASN A 19 -7.01 19.23 -43.70
N SER A 20 -6.02 18.38 -43.84
CA SER A 20 -6.00 17.02 -43.27
C SER A 20 -6.06 17.06 -41.73
N ARG A 21 -5.24 17.91 -41.08
CA ARG A 21 -5.30 18.11 -39.62
C ARG A 21 -6.64 18.66 -39.15
N GLY A 22 -7.23 19.62 -39.86
CA GLY A 22 -8.56 20.16 -39.51
C GLY A 22 -9.66 19.11 -39.59
N ASN A 23 -9.58 18.23 -40.61
CA ASN A 23 -10.54 17.13 -40.77
C ASN A 23 -10.37 16.06 -39.68
N LEU A 24 -9.13 15.73 -39.29
CA LEU A 24 -8.86 14.78 -38.17
C LEU A 24 -9.40 15.29 -36.84
N VAL A 25 -9.15 16.55 -36.50
CA VAL A 25 -9.66 17.17 -35.27
C VAL A 25 -11.20 17.16 -35.25
N ARG A 26 -11.84 17.52 -36.37
CA ARG A 26 -13.32 17.52 -36.48
C ARG A 26 -13.90 16.11 -36.36
N ASN A 27 -13.26 15.10 -36.91
CA ASN A 27 -13.68 13.70 -36.80
C ASN A 27 -13.55 13.20 -35.35
N ASN A 28 -12.45 13.50 -34.67
CA ASN A 28 -12.25 13.13 -33.27
C ASN A 28 -13.29 13.79 -32.34
N LEU A 29 -13.60 15.06 -32.55
CA LEU A 29 -14.68 15.77 -31.82
C LEU A 29 -16.06 15.13 -32.02
N ARG A 30 -16.36 14.66 -33.24
CA ARG A 30 -17.59 13.93 -33.54
C ARG A 30 -17.62 12.58 -32.80
N ILE A 31 -16.53 11.81 -32.84
CA ILE A 31 -16.41 10.54 -32.12
C ILE A 31 -16.63 10.75 -30.62
N LEU A 32 -16.04 11.79 -30.04
CA LEU A 32 -16.21 12.14 -28.63
C LEU A 32 -17.67 12.51 -28.32
N LYS A 33 -18.29 13.34 -29.14
CA LYS A 33 -19.71 13.70 -28.99
C LYS A 33 -20.63 12.49 -29.05
N TYR A 34 -20.43 11.61 -30.04
CA TYR A 34 -21.24 10.38 -30.17
C TYR A 34 -21.00 9.40 -29.04
N GLY A 35 -19.79 9.32 -28.48
CA GLY A 35 -19.48 8.51 -27.30
C GLY A 35 -20.21 9.02 -26.05
N ILE A 36 -20.24 10.36 -25.82
CA ILE A 36 -20.98 10.96 -24.70
C ILE A 36 -22.49 10.71 -24.84
N ILE A 37 -23.05 10.94 -26.04
CA ILE A 37 -24.45 10.66 -26.30
C ILE A 37 -24.76 9.17 -26.13
N GLY A 38 -23.84 8.29 -26.54
CA GLY A 38 -23.95 6.85 -26.40
C GLY A 38 -24.04 6.42 -24.95
N TYR A 39 -23.18 6.97 -24.10
CA TYR A 39 -23.21 6.73 -22.66
C TYR A 39 -24.56 7.06 -22.04
N GLY A 40 -25.16 8.21 -22.40
CA GLY A 40 -26.48 8.62 -21.93
C GLY A 40 -27.66 7.80 -22.50
N ARG A 41 -27.55 7.32 -23.76
CA ARG A 41 -28.61 6.55 -24.42
C ARG A 41 -28.84 5.18 -23.79
N ASN A 42 -27.75 4.53 -23.30
CA ASN A 42 -27.79 3.25 -22.63
C ASN A 42 -27.40 3.36 -21.14
N ILE A 43 -28.01 4.34 -20.45
CA ILE A 43 -27.57 4.75 -19.10
C ILE A 43 -27.51 3.60 -18.10
N TRP A 44 -28.47 2.67 -18.11
CA TRP A 44 -28.48 1.53 -17.19
C TRP A 44 -27.29 0.59 -17.38
N LEU A 45 -26.94 0.31 -18.63
CA LEU A 45 -25.77 -0.52 -18.94
C LEU A 45 -24.46 0.19 -18.58
N SER A 46 -24.42 1.50 -18.87
CA SER A 46 -23.25 2.32 -18.56
C SER A 46 -23.03 2.50 -17.05
N ILE A 47 -24.12 2.69 -16.28
CA ILE A 47 -24.06 2.73 -14.80
C ILE A 47 -23.58 1.40 -14.24
N THR A 48 -24.11 0.27 -14.71
CA THR A 48 -23.69 -1.06 -14.24
C THR A 48 -22.20 -1.29 -14.47
N SER A 49 -21.70 -0.98 -15.68
CA SER A 49 -20.28 -1.12 -15.97
C SER A 49 -19.41 -0.19 -15.13
N THR A 50 -19.82 1.05 -14.93
CA THR A 50 -19.14 2.04 -14.09
C THR A 50 -19.12 1.58 -12.63
N PHE A 51 -20.24 1.06 -12.11
CA PHE A 51 -20.36 0.58 -10.75
C PHE A 51 -19.41 -0.61 -10.47
N VAL A 52 -19.43 -1.63 -11.34
CA VAL A 52 -18.55 -2.80 -11.17
C VAL A 52 -17.07 -2.39 -11.26
N MET A 53 -16.74 -1.47 -12.16
CA MET A 53 -15.38 -0.95 -12.26
C MET A 53 -14.99 -0.11 -11.03
N THR A 54 -15.91 0.67 -10.46
CA THR A 54 -15.69 1.39 -9.21
C THR A 54 -15.39 0.44 -8.08
N LEU A 55 -16.15 -0.65 -7.94
CA LEU A 55 -15.90 -1.70 -6.94
C LEU A 55 -14.51 -2.33 -7.12
N THR A 56 -14.10 -2.58 -8.35
CA THR A 56 -12.78 -3.12 -8.64
C THR A 56 -11.66 -2.17 -8.21
N LEU A 57 -11.79 -0.90 -8.56
CA LEU A 57 -10.78 0.11 -8.25
C LEU A 57 -10.71 0.42 -6.75
N ILE A 58 -11.86 0.47 -6.05
CA ILE A 58 -11.88 0.68 -4.60
C ILE A 58 -11.30 -0.51 -3.84
N LEU A 59 -11.59 -1.74 -4.29
CA LEU A 59 -11.02 -2.94 -3.70
C LEU A 59 -9.49 -2.95 -3.83
N LEU A 60 -8.98 -2.60 -5.00
CA LEU A 60 -7.55 -2.46 -5.25
C LEU A 60 -6.94 -1.37 -4.36
N PHE A 61 -7.58 -0.21 -4.26
CA PHE A 61 -7.14 0.88 -3.40
C PHE A 61 -7.08 0.45 -1.93
N VAL A 62 -8.16 -0.16 -1.41
CA VAL A 62 -8.20 -0.64 -0.02
C VAL A 62 -7.13 -1.70 0.23
N THR A 63 -6.91 -2.63 -0.71
CA THR A 63 -5.85 -3.64 -0.61
C THR A 63 -4.47 -3.02 -0.49
N VAL A 64 -4.16 -2.02 -1.31
CA VAL A 64 -2.86 -1.33 -1.26
C VAL A 64 -2.69 -0.59 0.07
N ILE A 65 -3.68 0.18 0.50
CA ILE A 65 -3.64 0.92 1.76
C ILE A 65 -3.53 -0.02 2.96
N ALA A 66 -4.35 -1.07 3.03
CA ALA A 66 -4.29 -2.06 4.10
C ALA A 66 -2.92 -2.75 4.16
N SER A 67 -2.36 -3.13 2.99
CA SER A 67 -1.02 -3.71 2.91
C SER A 67 0.06 -2.75 3.43
N MET A 68 -0.02 -1.46 3.10
CA MET A 68 0.92 -0.45 3.59
C MET A 68 0.81 -0.27 5.10
N ILE A 69 -0.42 -0.18 5.65
CA ILE A 69 -0.66 -0.04 7.10
C ILE A 69 -0.08 -1.23 7.85
N LEU A 70 -0.42 -2.45 7.43
CA LEU A 70 0.02 -3.66 8.08
C LEU A 70 1.54 -3.84 8.01
N SER A 71 2.15 -3.56 6.87
CA SER A 71 3.61 -3.60 6.73
C SER A 71 4.29 -2.57 7.64
N ALA A 72 3.82 -1.33 7.63
CA ALA A 72 4.38 -0.29 8.50
C ALA A 72 4.21 -0.62 9.99
N THR A 73 3.09 -1.25 10.38
CA THR A 73 2.85 -1.71 11.75
C THR A 73 3.81 -2.84 12.12
N ALA A 74 3.99 -3.83 11.23
CA ALA A 74 4.93 -4.94 11.46
C ALA A 74 6.37 -4.43 11.61
N ASP A 75 6.81 -3.51 10.74
CA ASP A 75 8.16 -2.94 10.79
C ASP A 75 8.40 -2.15 12.09
N ARG A 76 7.42 -1.38 12.55
CA ARG A 76 7.51 -0.68 13.85
C ARG A 76 7.55 -1.63 15.03
N MET A 77 6.78 -2.71 14.98
CA MET A 77 6.85 -3.73 16.03
C MET A 77 8.21 -4.41 16.04
N ARG A 78 8.78 -4.68 14.87
CA ARG A 78 10.15 -5.18 14.74
C ARG A 78 11.20 -4.21 15.31
N ASP A 79 11.04 -2.91 15.08
CA ASP A 79 11.94 -1.89 15.64
C ASP A 79 11.85 -1.77 17.18
N LYS A 80 10.73 -2.20 17.77
CA LYS A 80 10.51 -2.25 19.23
C LYS A 80 10.97 -3.57 19.87
N ILE A 81 11.49 -4.51 19.10
CA ILE A 81 12.03 -5.76 19.66
C ILE A 81 13.35 -5.47 20.33
N ASP A 82 13.32 -5.45 21.63
CA ASP A 82 14.49 -5.45 22.47
C ASP A 82 14.69 -6.87 23.02
N ILE A 83 15.78 -7.52 22.60
CA ILE A 83 16.24 -8.75 23.26
C ILE A 83 16.81 -8.33 24.60
N THR A 84 16.26 -8.82 25.70
CA THR A 84 16.79 -8.55 27.02
C THR A 84 17.44 -9.82 27.56
N ILE A 85 18.72 -9.72 27.85
CA ILE A 85 19.50 -10.78 28.53
C ILE A 85 19.59 -10.37 29.98
N PHE A 86 19.29 -11.30 30.87
CA PHE A 86 19.32 -11.08 32.32
C PHE A 86 20.57 -11.68 32.90
N PHE A 87 21.29 -10.91 33.71
CA PHE A 87 22.50 -11.31 34.40
C PHE A 87 22.27 -11.37 35.91
N LYS A 88 23.13 -12.11 36.59
CA LYS A 88 23.07 -12.21 38.05
C LYS A 88 23.11 -10.84 38.71
N PRO A 89 22.44 -10.67 39.84
CA PRO A 89 22.54 -9.44 40.63
C PRO A 89 23.99 -9.16 40.99
N GLY A 90 24.44 -7.89 40.87
CA GLY A 90 25.80 -7.50 41.18
C GLY A 90 26.85 -7.82 40.13
N THR A 91 26.46 -8.20 38.90
CA THR A 91 27.39 -8.34 37.77
C THR A 91 28.17 -7.04 37.57
N GLU A 92 29.49 -7.11 37.50
CA GLU A 92 30.37 -5.95 37.35
C GLU A 92 30.11 -5.20 36.04
N VAL A 93 30.20 -3.88 36.10
CA VAL A 93 30.00 -2.99 34.93
C VAL A 93 30.99 -3.34 33.80
N VAL A 94 32.22 -3.70 34.15
CA VAL A 94 33.27 -4.09 33.18
C VAL A 94 32.84 -5.34 32.40
N ALA A 95 32.29 -6.34 33.07
CA ALA A 95 31.78 -7.54 32.41
C ALA A 95 30.55 -7.23 31.51
N LEU A 96 29.64 -6.37 31.95
CA LEU A 96 28.49 -5.93 31.15
C LEU A 96 28.96 -5.19 29.86
N GLN A 97 29.97 -4.35 30.00
CA GLN A 97 30.53 -3.61 28.86
C GLN A 97 31.23 -4.56 27.88
N GLU A 98 32.03 -5.51 28.37
CA GLU A 98 32.69 -6.53 27.53
C GLU A 98 31.64 -7.35 26.75
N MET A 99 30.61 -7.83 27.44
CA MET A 99 29.48 -8.57 26.79
C MET A 99 28.76 -7.72 25.74
N SER A 100 28.52 -6.45 26.03
CA SER A 100 27.96 -5.49 25.08
C SER A 100 28.81 -5.34 23.84
N ASP A 101 30.15 -5.21 24.01
CA ASP A 101 31.10 -5.03 22.90
C ASP A 101 31.27 -6.31 22.05
N ILE A 102 31.13 -7.48 22.67
CA ILE A 102 31.12 -8.77 21.97
C ILE A 102 29.88 -8.84 21.04
N ILE A 103 28.69 -8.53 21.57
CA ILE A 103 27.44 -8.59 20.83
C ILE A 103 27.39 -7.52 19.71
N LYS A 104 27.95 -6.34 19.95
CA LYS A 104 28.03 -5.25 18.97
C LYS A 104 28.78 -5.61 17.69
N LYS A 105 29.64 -6.64 17.71
CA LYS A 105 30.38 -7.10 16.52
C LYS A 105 29.48 -7.86 15.54
N ASP A 106 28.32 -8.33 15.95
CA ASP A 106 27.36 -8.98 15.05
C ASP A 106 26.70 -7.95 14.13
N THR A 107 26.66 -8.25 12.84
CA THR A 107 26.14 -7.36 11.79
C THR A 107 24.64 -7.11 11.92
N ASN A 108 23.91 -7.99 12.61
CA ASN A 108 22.48 -7.87 12.85
C ASN A 108 22.15 -6.96 14.05
N VAL A 109 23.16 -6.53 14.82
CA VAL A 109 22.95 -5.70 16.00
C VAL A 109 22.95 -4.22 15.65
N LYS A 110 21.87 -3.52 16.00
CA LYS A 110 21.69 -2.08 15.78
C LYS A 110 22.28 -1.26 16.92
N THR A 111 21.88 -1.59 18.16
CA THR A 111 22.37 -0.95 19.39
C THR A 111 22.35 -1.94 20.54
N THR A 112 23.24 -1.73 21.50
CA THR A 112 23.27 -2.43 22.78
C THR A 112 23.25 -1.42 23.91
N GLU A 113 22.43 -1.67 24.92
CA GLU A 113 22.35 -0.88 26.14
C GLU A 113 22.40 -1.82 27.35
N TYR A 114 23.37 -1.64 28.22
CA TYR A 114 23.40 -2.37 29.47
C TYR A 114 22.89 -1.51 30.62
N SER A 115 22.26 -2.13 31.59
CA SER A 115 21.80 -1.49 32.83
C SER A 115 22.21 -2.32 34.01
N THR A 116 22.80 -1.65 35.01
CA THR A 116 23.12 -2.28 36.29
C THR A 116 21.87 -2.48 37.14
N SER A 117 21.91 -3.33 38.16
CA SER A 117 20.82 -3.51 39.10
C SER A 117 20.33 -2.19 39.72
N GLU A 118 21.25 -1.26 39.98
CA GLU A 118 20.91 0.07 40.53
C GLU A 118 20.20 0.96 39.48
N GLN A 119 20.63 0.91 38.24
CA GLN A 119 19.98 1.64 37.15
C GLN A 119 18.58 1.09 36.87
N GLU A 120 18.40 -0.23 36.89
CA GLU A 120 17.08 -0.85 36.73
C GLU A 120 16.14 -0.49 37.90
N TYR A 121 16.66 -0.47 39.14
CA TYR A 121 15.92 -0.01 40.28
C TYR A 121 15.45 1.44 40.13
N ASN A 122 16.33 2.34 39.70
CA ASN A 122 15.99 3.75 39.47
C ASN A 122 14.94 3.91 38.36
N LYS A 123 14.98 3.10 37.31
CA LYS A 123 13.92 3.06 36.28
C LYS A 123 12.56 2.68 36.84
N VAL A 124 12.51 1.65 37.71
CA VAL A 124 11.25 1.26 38.36
C VAL A 124 10.67 2.40 39.20
N ILE A 125 11.52 3.14 39.93
CA ILE A 125 11.08 4.34 40.67
C ILE A 125 10.55 5.43 39.74
N GLU A 126 11.25 5.70 38.63
CA GLU A 126 10.84 6.72 37.68
C GLU A 126 9.50 6.38 36.99
N ASP A 127 9.32 5.14 36.60
CA ASP A 127 8.06 4.66 36.01
C ASP A 127 6.91 4.67 37.02
N SER A 128 7.18 4.31 38.30
CA SER A 128 6.20 4.41 39.34
C SER A 128 5.78 5.87 39.65
N LYS A 129 6.70 6.81 39.50
CA LYS A 129 6.38 8.25 39.57
C LYS A 129 5.49 8.70 38.42
N LYS A 130 5.73 8.21 37.22
CA LYS A 130 4.92 8.55 36.01
C LYS A 130 3.51 7.98 36.10
N THR A 131 3.36 6.76 36.65
CA THR A 131 2.06 6.10 36.82
C THR A 131 1.28 6.61 38.07
N GLY A 132 1.92 7.41 38.95
CA GLY A 132 1.28 7.95 40.14
C GLY A 132 1.00 6.93 41.24
N ASP A 133 1.69 5.77 41.25
CA ASP A 133 1.52 4.74 42.25
C ASP A 133 2.25 5.09 43.56
N ALA A 134 1.56 5.87 44.42
CA ALA A 134 2.10 6.34 45.67
C ALA A 134 2.43 5.21 46.66
N ALA A 135 1.67 4.10 46.63
CA ALA A 135 1.89 2.96 47.51
C ALA A 135 3.20 2.22 47.17
N LEU A 136 3.41 2.00 45.88
CA LEU A 136 4.66 1.39 45.39
C LEU A 136 5.85 2.30 45.66
N LEU A 137 5.75 3.61 45.43
CA LEU A 137 6.81 4.58 45.72
C LEU A 137 7.18 4.63 47.20
N ALA A 138 6.21 4.55 48.13
CA ALA A 138 6.49 4.51 49.55
C ALA A 138 7.29 3.25 49.92
N THR A 139 6.92 2.10 49.34
CA THR A 139 7.61 0.82 49.58
C THR A 139 9.02 0.84 48.99
N LEU A 140 9.18 1.40 47.80
CA LEU A 140 10.51 1.48 47.12
C LEU A 140 11.47 2.46 47.82
N ASN A 141 10.99 3.48 48.52
CA ASN A 141 11.84 4.42 49.24
C ASN A 141 12.29 3.94 50.61
N ASP A 142 11.80 2.79 51.10
CA ASP A 142 12.28 2.16 52.30
C ASP A 142 13.69 1.62 52.13
N SER A 143 14.59 1.92 53.10
CA SER A 143 16.02 1.57 53.02
C SER A 143 16.27 0.06 52.99
N ASP A 144 15.49 -0.69 53.81
CA ASP A 144 15.68 -2.13 53.92
C ASP A 144 15.14 -2.84 52.69
N MET A 145 14.03 -2.33 52.13
CA MET A 145 13.47 -2.82 50.90
C MET A 145 14.36 -2.50 49.71
N LYS A 146 14.97 -1.31 49.64
CA LYS A 146 15.95 -0.94 48.61
C LYS A 146 17.13 -1.89 48.58
N GLU A 147 17.72 -2.22 49.76
CA GLU A 147 18.88 -3.14 49.85
C GLU A 147 18.48 -4.56 49.42
N ALA A 148 17.31 -5.03 49.85
CA ALA A 148 16.77 -6.32 49.42
C ALA A 148 16.50 -6.40 47.91
N MET A 149 15.94 -5.36 47.34
CA MET A 149 15.68 -5.28 45.89
C MET A 149 16.96 -5.22 45.09
N LEU A 150 17.96 -4.42 45.47
CA LEU A 150 19.25 -4.34 44.78
C LEU A 150 20.01 -5.69 44.79
N LYS A 151 19.86 -6.46 45.87
CA LYS A 151 20.42 -7.82 45.97
C LYS A 151 19.71 -8.86 45.10
N SER A 152 18.45 -8.63 44.79
CA SER A 152 17.60 -9.51 43.98
C SER A 152 17.45 -9.05 42.52
N MET A 153 17.69 -7.76 42.25
CA MET A 153 17.48 -7.16 40.94
C MET A 153 18.63 -7.48 40.00
N GLN A 154 18.28 -7.95 38.85
CA GLN A 154 19.19 -8.40 37.81
C GLN A 154 19.75 -7.22 37.02
N SER A 155 21.02 -7.34 36.61
CA SER A 155 21.55 -6.48 35.57
C SER A 155 21.02 -6.94 34.20
N THR A 156 20.85 -6.03 33.27
CA THR A 156 20.27 -6.35 31.95
C THR A 156 21.15 -5.85 30.82
N LEU A 157 21.18 -6.59 29.70
CA LEU A 157 21.70 -6.14 28.42
C LEU A 157 20.56 -6.18 27.42
N ARG A 158 20.17 -5.00 26.94
CA ARG A 158 19.15 -4.83 25.89
C ARG A 158 19.85 -4.70 24.54
N ILE A 159 19.39 -5.51 23.60
CA ILE A 159 19.98 -5.58 22.26
C ILE A 159 18.88 -5.27 21.26
N LYS A 160 19.03 -4.20 20.49
CA LYS A 160 18.18 -3.92 19.33
C LYS A 160 18.81 -4.52 18.10
N VAL A 161 18.03 -5.23 17.32
CA VAL A 161 18.49 -5.90 16.09
C VAL A 161 17.86 -5.29 14.86
N TYR A 162 18.54 -5.42 13.71
CA TYR A 162 17.97 -5.03 12.41
C TYR A 162 16.94 -6.03 11.91
N ASN A 163 17.16 -7.33 12.15
CA ASN A 163 16.27 -8.39 11.74
C ASN A 163 16.07 -9.41 12.86
N ALA A 164 14.83 -9.54 13.31
CA ALA A 164 14.44 -10.47 14.36
C ALA A 164 14.47 -11.95 13.94
N ASP A 165 14.47 -12.23 12.63
CA ASP A 165 14.50 -13.60 12.10
C ASP A 165 15.90 -14.22 12.14
N HIS A 166 16.94 -13.42 12.34
CA HIS A 166 18.35 -13.85 12.34
C HIS A 166 19.00 -13.68 13.72
N LEU A 167 18.46 -14.37 14.73
CA LEU A 167 18.94 -14.31 16.11
C LEU A 167 19.89 -15.45 16.47
N ASP A 168 20.09 -16.40 15.58
CA ASP A 168 20.83 -17.63 15.89
C ASP A 168 22.29 -17.34 16.29
N ASN A 169 22.95 -16.41 15.61
CA ASN A 169 24.31 -15.98 15.97
C ASN A 169 24.35 -15.37 17.38
N ILE A 170 23.39 -14.54 17.73
CA ILE A 170 23.32 -13.91 19.07
C ILE A 170 23.07 -14.97 20.14
N LYS A 171 22.17 -15.92 19.88
CA LYS A 171 21.92 -17.07 20.77
C LYS A 171 23.18 -17.91 20.94
N ASP A 172 23.91 -18.18 19.86
CA ASP A 172 25.15 -18.95 19.90
C ASP A 172 26.22 -18.23 20.68
N ILE A 173 26.41 -16.93 20.51
CA ILE A 173 27.34 -16.11 21.29
C ILE A 173 26.98 -16.18 22.77
N VAL A 174 25.73 -15.96 23.14
CA VAL A 174 25.26 -15.98 24.55
C VAL A 174 25.45 -17.36 25.17
N ASN A 175 25.19 -18.43 24.43
CA ASN A 175 25.28 -19.80 24.94
C ASN A 175 26.70 -20.37 24.91
N THR A 176 27.62 -19.83 24.11
CA THR A 176 28.96 -20.43 23.93
C THR A 176 30.04 -19.63 24.65
N ASN A 177 29.94 -18.32 24.72
CA ASN A 177 30.94 -17.44 25.28
C ASN A 177 31.04 -17.61 26.82
N PRO A 178 32.24 -17.80 27.37
CA PRO A 178 32.46 -18.03 28.82
C PRO A 178 31.97 -16.86 29.69
N THR A 179 32.22 -15.61 29.27
CA THR A 179 31.83 -14.40 30.03
C THR A 179 30.33 -14.32 30.20
N PHE A 180 29.53 -14.70 29.17
CA PHE A 180 28.08 -14.79 29.27
C PHE A 180 27.65 -15.91 30.20
N LYS A 181 28.19 -17.13 30.04
CA LYS A 181 27.81 -18.30 30.86
C LYS A 181 28.03 -18.09 32.36
N GLU A 182 29.10 -17.43 32.72
CA GLU A 182 29.43 -17.17 34.12
C GLU A 182 28.46 -16.19 34.76
N ASN A 183 28.04 -15.17 34.02
CA ASN A 183 27.22 -14.06 34.51
C ASN A 183 25.72 -14.21 34.24
N LEU A 184 25.31 -15.15 33.36
CA LEU A 184 23.91 -15.33 33.01
C LEU A 184 23.05 -15.75 34.20
N ASP A 185 21.85 -15.18 34.35
CA ASP A 185 20.92 -15.66 35.36
C ASP A 185 20.23 -16.92 34.88
N THR A 186 20.46 -18.03 35.55
CA THR A 186 19.84 -19.33 35.22
C THR A 186 18.38 -19.43 35.58
N LYS A 187 17.83 -18.45 36.35
CA LYS A 187 16.43 -18.42 36.78
C LYS A 187 15.53 -17.69 35.78
N ARG A 188 16.12 -16.90 34.90
CA ARG A 188 15.40 -16.09 33.90
C ARG A 188 16.03 -16.25 32.53
N GLU A 189 15.29 -16.87 31.63
CA GLU A 189 15.76 -17.01 30.26
C GLU A 189 15.77 -15.67 29.52
N PRO A 190 16.73 -15.44 28.63
CA PRO A 190 16.73 -14.28 27.75
C PRO A 190 15.45 -14.19 26.92
N THR A 191 14.91 -13.00 26.75
CA THR A 191 13.65 -12.80 26.02
C THR A 191 13.84 -12.77 24.51
N TYR A 192 14.34 -13.88 23.92
CA TYR A 192 14.49 -13.99 22.49
C TYR A 192 13.17 -14.11 21.72
N ASN A 193 12.12 -14.63 22.35
CA ASN A 193 10.93 -15.14 21.67
C ASN A 193 9.61 -14.49 22.08
N THR A 194 9.56 -13.71 23.15
CA THR A 194 8.27 -13.29 23.73
C THR A 194 7.44 -12.39 22.78
N ASN A 195 8.09 -11.66 21.89
CA ASN A 195 7.42 -10.77 20.93
C ASN A 195 7.43 -11.29 19.49
N ASN A 196 8.29 -12.27 19.15
CA ASN A 196 8.41 -12.78 17.79
C ASN A 196 7.10 -13.38 17.28
N THR A 197 6.40 -14.17 18.10
CA THR A 197 5.14 -14.80 17.68
C THR A 197 4.07 -13.78 17.33
N ALA A 198 3.95 -12.68 18.08
CA ALA A 198 2.99 -11.63 17.78
C ALA A 198 3.34 -10.90 16.47
N ILE A 199 4.62 -10.63 16.26
CA ILE A 199 5.13 -9.95 15.06
C ILE A 199 5.00 -10.83 13.82
N GLU A 200 5.39 -12.10 13.92
CA GLU A 200 5.21 -13.10 12.86
C GLU A 200 3.73 -13.25 12.50
N THR A 201 2.84 -13.24 13.50
CA THR A 201 1.39 -13.29 13.29
C THR A 201 0.92 -12.07 12.51
N ILE A 202 1.32 -10.86 12.89
CA ILE A 202 0.94 -9.62 12.19
C ILE A 202 1.54 -9.58 10.78
N ALA A 203 2.80 -9.98 10.61
CA ALA A 203 3.44 -10.07 9.29
C ALA A 203 2.75 -11.10 8.39
N SER A 204 2.34 -12.23 8.95
CA SER A 204 1.55 -13.25 8.25
C SER A 204 0.19 -12.72 7.83
N TRP A 205 -0.54 -12.03 8.73
CA TRP A 205 -1.80 -11.36 8.39
C TRP A 205 -1.62 -10.30 7.31
N ALA A 206 -0.52 -9.52 7.36
CA ALA A 206 -0.18 -8.55 6.33
C ALA A 206 0.00 -9.22 4.96
N ASN A 207 0.72 -10.34 4.93
CA ASN A 207 0.93 -11.09 3.69
C ASN A 207 -0.36 -11.73 3.16
N ILE A 208 -1.20 -12.29 4.04
CA ILE A 208 -2.51 -12.84 3.68
C ILE A 208 -3.42 -11.74 3.13
N ALA A 209 -3.50 -10.59 3.79
CA ALA A 209 -4.29 -9.44 3.34
C ALA A 209 -3.81 -8.92 1.98
N LYS A 210 -2.49 -8.84 1.78
CA LYS A 210 -1.88 -8.45 0.51
C LYS A 210 -2.21 -9.46 -0.60
N THR A 211 -1.88 -10.73 -0.40
CA THR A 211 -2.05 -11.77 -1.42
C THR A 211 -3.51 -12.03 -1.72
N GLY A 212 -4.35 -12.18 -0.68
CA GLY A 212 -5.79 -12.37 -0.81
C GLY A 212 -6.49 -11.16 -1.43
N GLY A 213 -6.11 -9.96 -1.01
CA GLY A 213 -6.64 -8.71 -1.56
C GLY A 213 -6.32 -8.52 -3.05
N PHE A 214 -5.07 -8.80 -3.47
CA PHE A 214 -4.72 -8.76 -4.89
C PHE A 214 -5.39 -9.87 -5.71
N ALA A 215 -5.52 -11.08 -5.16
CA ALA A 215 -6.25 -12.16 -5.81
C ALA A 215 -7.72 -11.80 -6.02
N LEU A 216 -8.38 -11.26 -4.99
CA LEU A 216 -9.75 -10.79 -5.07
C LEU A 216 -9.90 -9.63 -6.06
N SER A 217 -8.99 -8.65 -6.03
CA SER A 217 -8.95 -7.54 -7.01
C SER A 217 -8.81 -8.05 -8.44
N GLY A 218 -8.00 -9.10 -8.65
CA GLY A 218 -7.84 -9.77 -9.94
C GLY A 218 -9.13 -10.42 -10.44
N ILE A 219 -9.89 -11.09 -9.54
CA ILE A 219 -11.20 -11.67 -9.87
C ILE A 219 -12.18 -10.54 -10.29
N PHE A 220 -12.26 -9.47 -9.51
CA PHE A 220 -13.14 -8.33 -9.84
C PHE A 220 -12.71 -7.62 -11.14
N LEU A 221 -11.42 -7.58 -11.44
CA LEU A 221 -10.91 -7.07 -12.72
C LEU A 221 -11.43 -7.92 -13.88
N VAL A 222 -11.40 -9.25 -13.78
CA VAL A 222 -11.96 -10.14 -14.81
C VAL A 222 -13.46 -9.93 -14.95
N ILE A 223 -14.20 -9.82 -13.84
CA ILE A 223 -15.63 -9.51 -13.84
C ILE A 223 -15.89 -8.15 -14.53
N SER A 224 -15.13 -7.11 -14.24
CA SER A 224 -15.24 -5.80 -14.90
C SER A 224 -15.03 -5.90 -16.41
N ILE A 225 -14.02 -6.64 -16.84
CA ILE A 225 -13.77 -6.87 -18.27
C ILE A 225 -14.98 -7.54 -18.93
N LEU A 226 -15.54 -8.57 -18.31
CA LEU A 226 -16.70 -9.30 -18.82
C LEU A 226 -17.95 -8.42 -18.87
N VAL A 227 -18.19 -7.58 -17.86
CA VAL A 227 -19.33 -6.66 -17.83
C VAL A 227 -19.19 -5.61 -18.93
N ILE A 228 -18.02 -4.98 -19.07
CA ILE A 228 -17.77 -4.00 -20.17
C ILE A 228 -17.95 -4.66 -21.52
N PHE A 229 -17.42 -5.86 -21.67
CA PHE A 229 -17.54 -6.65 -22.91
C PHE A 229 -19.01 -6.90 -23.27
N ASN A 230 -19.83 -7.28 -22.29
CA ASN A 230 -21.26 -7.52 -22.48
C ASN A 230 -22.02 -6.20 -22.77
N THR A 231 -21.67 -5.11 -22.05
CA THR A 231 -22.25 -3.78 -22.27
C THR A 231 -22.02 -3.30 -23.71
N ILE A 232 -20.78 -3.40 -24.19
CA ILE A 232 -20.42 -3.01 -25.56
C ILE A 232 -21.10 -3.90 -26.59
N ARG A 233 -21.17 -5.20 -26.34
CA ARG A 233 -21.91 -6.12 -27.20
C ARG A 233 -23.36 -5.67 -27.37
N MET A 234 -24.05 -5.38 -26.26
CA MET A 234 -25.44 -4.91 -26.30
C MET A 234 -25.57 -3.56 -27.01
N ALA A 235 -24.63 -2.64 -26.78
CA ALA A 235 -24.60 -1.35 -27.45
C ALA A 235 -24.42 -1.49 -28.98
N ILE A 236 -23.58 -2.40 -29.44
CA ILE A 236 -23.41 -2.68 -30.88
C ILE A 236 -24.68 -3.30 -31.46
N TYR A 237 -25.29 -4.26 -30.78
CA TYR A 237 -26.54 -4.88 -31.29
C TYR A 237 -27.71 -3.86 -31.37
N SER A 238 -27.87 -2.99 -30.37
CA SER A 238 -28.92 -1.97 -30.38
C SER A 238 -28.73 -0.90 -31.47
N ARG A 239 -27.55 -0.81 -32.07
CA ARG A 239 -27.19 0.15 -33.16
C ARG A 239 -26.81 -0.56 -34.46
N SER A 240 -27.13 -1.83 -34.60
CA SER A 240 -26.69 -2.62 -35.75
C SER A 240 -27.12 -2.05 -37.09
N GLU A 241 -28.36 -1.53 -37.20
CA GLU A 241 -28.87 -0.88 -38.39
C GLU A 241 -28.13 0.42 -38.72
N GLU A 242 -27.90 1.30 -37.72
CA GLU A 242 -27.08 2.50 -37.86
C GLU A 242 -25.70 2.21 -38.39
N ILE A 243 -25.04 1.20 -37.77
CA ILE A 243 -23.68 0.74 -38.12
C ILE A 243 -23.64 0.15 -39.56
N TYR A 244 -24.66 -0.61 -39.92
CA TYR A 244 -24.77 -1.18 -41.26
C TYR A 244 -24.90 -0.07 -42.32
N MET A 245 -25.75 0.94 -42.08
CA MET A 245 -25.89 2.08 -43.00
C MET A 245 -24.61 2.92 -43.08
N GLU A 246 -23.91 3.15 -41.97
CA GLU A 246 -22.62 3.85 -41.97
C GLU A 246 -21.58 3.11 -42.82
N LYS A 247 -21.54 1.77 -42.73
CA LYS A 247 -20.63 0.94 -43.55
C LYS A 247 -21.00 0.96 -45.05
N LEU A 248 -22.28 0.97 -45.38
CA LEU A 248 -22.73 1.07 -46.78
C LEU A 248 -22.32 2.38 -47.44
N VAL A 249 -22.33 3.49 -46.71
CA VAL A 249 -21.88 4.81 -47.19
C VAL A 249 -20.35 4.92 -47.21
N GLY A 250 -19.60 3.87 -46.77
CA GLY A 250 -18.14 3.83 -46.80
C GLY A 250 -17.46 4.43 -45.57
N ALA A 251 -18.12 4.48 -44.41
CA ALA A 251 -17.49 4.96 -43.20
C ALA A 251 -16.30 4.09 -42.79
N ASP A 252 -15.21 4.73 -42.38
CA ASP A 252 -14.00 4.04 -41.91
C ASP A 252 -14.29 3.29 -40.58
N ASN A 253 -13.69 2.13 -40.46
CA ASN A 253 -13.78 1.30 -39.25
C ASN A 253 -13.38 2.04 -37.96
N HIS A 254 -12.48 3.01 -38.05
CA HIS A 254 -12.08 3.84 -36.90
C HIS A 254 -13.21 4.75 -36.44
N PHE A 255 -13.97 5.31 -37.37
CA PHE A 255 -15.11 6.18 -37.09
C PHE A 255 -16.26 5.39 -36.41
N VAL A 256 -16.54 4.19 -36.92
CA VAL A 256 -17.59 3.30 -36.36
C VAL A 256 -17.23 2.75 -34.96
N ARG A 257 -15.94 2.48 -34.72
CA ARG A 257 -15.46 1.93 -33.43
C ARG A 257 -15.27 3.00 -32.35
N GLY A 258 -14.92 4.21 -32.76
CA GLY A 258 -14.54 5.31 -31.88
C GLY A 258 -15.53 5.61 -30.76
N PRO A 259 -16.83 5.78 -31.05
CA PRO A 259 -17.84 6.08 -30.03
C PRO A 259 -17.93 5.07 -28.90
N PHE A 260 -17.80 3.75 -29.18
CA PHE A 260 -17.83 2.69 -28.16
C PHE A 260 -16.59 2.71 -27.27
N LEU A 261 -15.42 3.05 -27.83
CA LEU A 261 -14.20 3.21 -27.04
C LEU A 261 -14.32 4.41 -26.09
N VAL A 262 -14.86 5.54 -26.59
CA VAL A 262 -15.08 6.73 -25.77
C VAL A 262 -16.11 6.45 -24.67
N GLU A 263 -17.22 5.76 -24.96
CA GLU A 263 -18.25 5.37 -23.98
C GLU A 263 -17.62 4.55 -22.82
N ALA A 264 -16.77 3.58 -23.14
CA ALA A 264 -16.06 2.81 -22.14
C ALA A 264 -15.05 3.66 -21.35
N MET A 265 -14.30 4.55 -22.02
CA MET A 265 -13.36 5.44 -21.34
C MET A 265 -14.06 6.39 -20.35
N ILE A 266 -15.25 6.88 -20.67
CA ILE A 266 -16.07 7.67 -19.75
C ILE A 266 -16.41 6.85 -18.51
N SER A 267 -16.86 5.58 -18.68
CA SER A 267 -17.09 4.67 -17.55
C SER A 267 -15.85 4.51 -16.70
N GLY A 268 -14.67 4.38 -17.32
CA GLY A 268 -13.38 4.25 -16.62
C GLY A 268 -12.99 5.50 -15.81
N ILE A 269 -13.18 6.69 -16.40
CA ILE A 269 -12.93 7.98 -15.75
C ILE A 269 -13.87 8.15 -14.54
N LEU A 270 -15.17 7.94 -14.74
CA LEU A 270 -16.16 8.06 -13.67
C LEU A 270 -15.88 7.05 -12.54
N ALA A 271 -15.56 5.81 -12.89
CA ALA A 271 -15.18 4.79 -11.92
C ALA A 271 -13.95 5.19 -11.10
N GLY A 272 -12.92 5.74 -11.74
CA GLY A 272 -11.73 6.26 -11.06
C GLY A 272 -12.05 7.43 -10.11
N ILE A 273 -12.91 8.35 -10.53
CA ILE A 273 -13.36 9.48 -9.69
C ILE A 273 -14.15 8.96 -8.48
N PHE A 274 -15.13 8.07 -8.69
CA PHE A 274 -15.92 7.50 -7.60
C PHE A 274 -15.04 6.66 -6.65
N ALA A 275 -14.13 5.86 -7.18
CA ALA A 275 -13.20 5.10 -6.35
C ALA A 275 -12.29 6.00 -5.50
N THR A 276 -11.84 7.13 -6.04
CA THR A 276 -11.05 8.13 -5.31
C THR A 276 -11.86 8.76 -4.17
N ILE A 277 -13.08 9.19 -4.45
CA ILE A 277 -13.96 9.81 -3.43
C ILE A 277 -14.31 8.80 -2.34
N LEU A 278 -14.74 7.59 -2.71
CA LEU A 278 -15.09 6.54 -1.76
C LEU A 278 -13.85 6.06 -0.98
N GLY A 279 -12.69 5.97 -1.62
CA GLY A 279 -11.43 5.64 -0.97
C GLY A 279 -11.04 6.67 0.09
N PHE A 280 -11.17 7.97 -0.21
CA PHE A 280 -10.94 9.04 0.74
C PHE A 280 -11.91 8.96 1.94
N LEU A 281 -13.20 8.74 1.66
CA LEU A 281 -14.21 8.62 2.70
C LEU A 281 -13.97 7.40 3.60
N THR A 282 -13.68 6.23 3.00
CA THR A 282 -13.41 5.00 3.78
C THR A 282 -12.19 5.15 4.66
N PHE A 283 -11.12 5.78 4.16
CA PHE A 283 -9.95 6.07 4.98
C PHE A 283 -10.29 7.06 6.11
N GLY A 284 -11.03 8.12 5.82
CA GLY A 284 -11.47 9.11 6.82
C GLY A 284 -12.27 8.49 7.98
N PHE A 285 -13.10 7.48 7.71
CA PHE A 285 -13.83 6.73 8.74
C PHE A 285 -12.96 5.70 9.48
N ALA A 286 -11.99 5.11 8.79
CA ALA A 286 -11.11 4.09 9.38
C ALA A 286 -9.99 4.70 10.24
N ALA A 287 -9.42 5.83 9.82
CA ALA A 287 -8.25 6.46 10.44
C ALA A 287 -8.40 6.71 11.94
N PRO A 288 -9.51 7.32 12.47
CA PRO A 288 -9.65 7.54 13.91
C PRO A 288 -9.70 6.24 14.72
N LYS A 289 -10.26 5.18 14.14
CA LYS A 289 -10.33 3.86 14.80
C LYS A 289 -8.96 3.20 14.82
N LEU A 290 -8.21 3.28 13.74
CA LEU A 290 -6.86 2.72 13.67
C LEU A 290 -5.93 3.39 14.68
N THR A 291 -5.99 4.71 14.82
CA THR A 291 -5.19 5.43 15.83
C THR A 291 -5.59 5.07 17.27
N SER A 292 -6.87 4.77 17.53
CA SER A 292 -7.30 4.32 18.87
C SER A 292 -6.75 2.94 19.26
N TYR A 293 -6.32 2.13 18.29
CA TYR A 293 -5.62 0.85 18.51
C TYR A 293 -4.08 0.99 18.46
N ASP A 294 -3.55 2.20 18.59
CA ASP A 294 -2.11 2.50 18.52
C ASP A 294 -1.44 2.09 17.19
N ILE A 295 -2.25 1.95 16.14
CA ILE A 295 -1.76 1.69 14.79
C ILE A 295 -1.30 3.00 14.18
N ASP A 296 -0.02 3.06 13.79
CA ASP A 296 0.51 4.26 13.19
C ASP A 296 0.18 4.38 11.72
N ILE A 297 -0.66 5.35 11.43
CA ILE A 297 -1.09 5.71 10.08
C ILE A 297 -0.50 7.05 9.60
N ASN A 298 0.47 7.62 10.33
CA ASN A 298 0.98 8.97 10.04
C ASN A 298 1.52 9.12 8.62
N GLU A 299 2.31 8.15 8.14
CA GLU A 299 2.85 8.19 6.77
C GLU A 299 1.75 8.12 5.72
N ILE A 300 0.74 7.27 5.93
CA ILE A 300 -0.39 7.11 5.02
C ILE A 300 -1.31 8.32 5.07
N SER A 301 -1.54 8.88 6.26
CA SER A 301 -2.29 10.12 6.45
C SER A 301 -1.63 11.28 5.72
N LYS A 302 -0.29 11.39 5.77
CA LYS A 302 0.46 12.37 4.98
C LYS A 302 0.22 12.22 3.48
N ILE A 303 0.10 11.00 2.96
CA ILE A 303 -0.20 10.77 1.54
C ILE A 303 -1.64 11.17 1.22
N ILE A 304 -2.61 10.75 2.03
CA ILE A 304 -4.04 10.91 1.75
C ILE A 304 -4.53 12.34 2.01
N TYR A 305 -4.02 13.03 3.03
CA TYR A 305 -4.41 14.41 3.34
C TYR A 305 -3.48 15.47 2.75
N SER A 306 -2.51 15.07 1.93
CA SER A 306 -1.55 15.93 1.23
C SER A 306 -1.99 16.16 -0.23
N PRO A 307 -1.46 17.18 -0.91
CA PRO A 307 -1.55 17.32 -2.36
C PRO A 307 -1.10 16.09 -3.14
N SER A 308 -0.29 15.21 -2.54
CA SER A 308 0.13 13.92 -3.12
C SER A 308 -1.04 12.96 -3.40
N TYR A 309 -2.19 13.12 -2.73
CA TYR A 309 -3.40 12.36 -3.03
C TYR A 309 -3.90 12.57 -4.46
N PHE A 310 -3.60 13.74 -5.04
CA PHE A 310 -3.88 13.97 -6.46
C PHE A 310 -3.17 12.96 -7.37
N LEU A 311 -1.95 12.55 -7.05
CA LEU A 311 -1.22 11.52 -7.81
C LEU A 311 -1.89 10.15 -7.69
N VAL A 312 -2.37 9.80 -6.49
CA VAL A 312 -3.14 8.56 -6.25
C VAL A 312 -4.44 8.59 -7.04
N SER A 313 -5.16 9.71 -7.02
CA SER A 313 -6.39 9.92 -7.78
C SER A 313 -6.15 9.77 -9.28
N LEU A 314 -5.10 10.41 -9.78
CA LEU A 314 -4.71 10.32 -11.19
C LEU A 314 -4.37 8.87 -11.59
N ALA A 315 -3.64 8.15 -10.73
CA ALA A 315 -3.30 6.75 -10.97
C ALA A 315 -4.54 5.86 -11.06
N LEU A 316 -5.53 6.03 -10.15
CA LEU A 316 -6.80 5.29 -10.18
C LEU A 316 -7.61 5.60 -11.45
N ILE A 317 -7.68 6.87 -11.85
CA ILE A 317 -8.37 7.28 -13.09
C ILE A 317 -7.68 6.67 -14.31
N LEU A 318 -6.35 6.74 -14.38
CA LEU A 318 -5.59 6.15 -15.48
C LEU A 318 -5.77 4.63 -15.56
N LEU A 319 -5.73 3.93 -14.43
CA LEU A 319 -6.02 2.49 -14.36
C LEU A 319 -7.44 2.19 -14.87
N GLY A 320 -8.44 2.95 -14.45
CA GLY A 320 -9.81 2.82 -14.94
C GLY A 320 -9.90 3.00 -16.45
N ILE A 321 -9.22 4.01 -17.01
CA ILE A 321 -9.18 4.25 -18.46
C ILE A 321 -8.50 3.07 -19.18
N ILE A 322 -7.38 2.57 -18.68
CA ILE A 322 -6.63 1.45 -19.28
C ILE A 322 -7.49 0.18 -19.33
N ILE A 323 -8.13 -0.16 -18.20
CA ILE A 323 -9.02 -1.33 -18.11
C ILE A 323 -10.21 -1.18 -19.08
N ALA A 324 -10.86 -0.01 -19.08
CA ALA A 324 -11.99 0.27 -19.94
C ALA A 324 -11.62 0.22 -21.42
N PHE A 325 -10.53 0.87 -21.80
CA PHE A 325 -10.05 0.94 -23.18
C PHE A 325 -9.66 -0.46 -23.72
N THR A 326 -8.90 -1.23 -22.94
CA THR A 326 -8.47 -2.57 -23.36
C THR A 326 -9.66 -3.52 -23.50
N SER A 327 -10.60 -3.50 -22.54
CA SER A 327 -11.82 -4.31 -22.57
C SER A 327 -12.70 -3.96 -23.76
N SER A 328 -12.92 -2.65 -23.98
CA SER A 328 -13.74 -2.14 -25.09
C SER A 328 -13.11 -2.49 -26.45
N ARG A 329 -11.79 -2.32 -26.60
CA ARG A 329 -11.09 -2.65 -27.83
C ARG A 329 -11.23 -4.13 -28.20
N LEU A 330 -11.15 -5.03 -27.21
CA LEU A 330 -11.37 -6.47 -27.40
C LEU A 330 -12.81 -6.77 -27.83
N ALA A 331 -13.80 -6.17 -27.14
CA ALA A 331 -15.22 -6.36 -27.45
C ALA A 331 -15.58 -5.88 -28.85
N VAL A 332 -15.21 -4.64 -29.20
CA VAL A 332 -15.48 -4.01 -30.50
C VAL A 332 -14.82 -4.80 -31.63
N SER A 333 -13.55 -5.22 -31.43
CA SER A 333 -12.83 -6.01 -32.42
C SER A 333 -13.54 -7.35 -32.77
N LYS A 334 -14.16 -7.98 -31.75
CA LYS A 334 -14.83 -9.26 -31.93
C LYS A 334 -16.22 -9.12 -32.55
N TYR A 335 -17.02 -8.16 -32.10
CA TYR A 335 -18.43 -8.07 -32.47
C TYR A 335 -18.70 -7.23 -33.72
N LEU A 336 -17.93 -6.16 -33.96
CA LEU A 336 -18.11 -5.33 -35.14
C LEU A 336 -17.77 -6.03 -36.48
N LYS A 337 -17.05 -7.15 -36.45
CA LYS A 337 -16.79 -7.99 -37.62
C LYS A 337 -18.01 -8.83 -38.02
N ARG A 338 -19.01 -8.96 -37.15
CA ARG A 338 -20.19 -9.79 -37.36
C ARG A 338 -21.42 -9.01 -37.81
N VAL A 339 -21.36 -7.70 -37.77
CA VAL A 339 -22.29 -6.71 -38.30
C VAL A 339 -21.67 -6.08 -39.58
#